data_b607dd1e4d9f7d069a2a4837ea4e6f23
#
_entry.id   b607dd1e4d9f7d069a2a4837ea4e6f23
#
_cell.length_a   1.000
_cell.length_b   1.000
_cell.length_c   1.000
_cell.angle_alpha   90.00
_cell.angle_beta   90.00
_cell.angle_gamma   90.00
#
_symmetry.space_group_name_H-M   'P 1'
#
loop_
_entity.id
_entity.type
_entity.pdbx_description
1 polymer ?
#
loop_
_entity_poly.entity_id
_entity_poly.type
_entity_poly.pdbx_seq_one_letter_code
_entity_poly.pdbx_strand_id
1 'polypeptide(L)' 'MTVLKNLIEHQNESTYLSGIAEETGLSHSSVSRVITPLIESGIVIEKPLGKQIRTFQLNMESEATRLIIDFYNRINQMLE' A
#
# COMPACT_ATOMS: atom_id res chain seq x y z
N MET A 1 -6.98 -6.86 2.90
CA MET A 1 -6.83 -6.67 1.43
C MET A 1 -7.17 -5.27 0.93
N THR A 2 -8.08 -4.57 1.62
CA THR A 2 -8.51 -3.24 1.15
C THR A 2 -7.37 -2.23 1.04
N VAL A 3 -6.51 -2.14 2.06
CA VAL A 3 -5.37 -1.23 2.04
C VAL A 3 -4.35 -1.65 0.98
N LEU A 4 -4.05 -2.94 0.92
CA LEU A 4 -3.09 -3.45 -0.06
C LEU A 4 -3.58 -3.23 -1.49
N LYS A 5 -4.87 -3.47 -1.73
CA LYS A 5 -5.48 -3.19 -3.03
C LYS A 5 -5.32 -1.73 -3.42
N ASN A 6 -5.58 -0.82 -2.47
CA ASN A 6 -5.43 0.62 -2.71
C ASN A 6 -3.99 0.96 -3.09
N LEU A 7 -3.01 0.39 -2.39
CA LEU A 7 -1.60 0.61 -2.69
C LEU A 7 -1.22 0.07 -4.06
N ILE A 8 -1.76 -1.07 -4.46
CA ILE A 8 -1.49 -1.65 -5.76
C ILE A 8 -2.07 -0.77 -6.88
N GLU A 9 -3.26 -0.22 -6.67
CA GLU A 9 -3.87 0.68 -7.65
C GLU A 9 -3.06 1.97 -7.83
N HIS A 10 -2.29 2.36 -6.82
CA HIS A 10 -1.41 3.54 -6.86
C HIS A 10 0.06 3.14 -6.79
N GLN A 11 0.44 2.03 -7.43
CA GLN A 11 1.75 1.41 -7.23
C GLN A 11 2.94 2.27 -7.61
N ASN A 12 2.76 3.25 -8.49
CA ASN A 12 3.83 4.15 -8.91
C ASN A 12 3.73 5.53 -8.25
N GLU A 13 2.90 5.65 -7.23
CA GLU A 13 2.64 6.93 -6.56
C GLU A 13 2.92 6.82 -5.07
N SER A 14 3.35 7.94 -4.48
CA SER A 14 3.42 8.07 -3.03
C SER A 14 2.06 8.50 -2.52
N THR A 15 1.55 7.83 -1.50
CA THR A 15 0.23 8.12 -0.95
C THR A 15 0.34 8.54 0.52
N TYR A 16 -0.60 9.34 0.97
CA TYR A 16 -0.67 9.77 2.36
C TYR A 16 -1.59 8.85 3.15
N LEU A 17 -1.33 8.74 4.45
CA LEU A 17 -2.19 7.94 5.33
C LEU A 17 -3.65 8.38 5.24
N SER A 18 -3.88 9.71 5.27
CA SER A 18 -5.24 10.25 5.14
C SER A 18 -5.88 9.91 3.81
N GLY A 19 -5.10 9.91 2.73
CA GLY A 19 -5.62 9.53 1.41
C GLY A 19 -6.03 8.08 1.35
N ILE A 20 -5.22 7.20 1.92
CA ILE A 20 -5.55 5.77 1.98
C ILE A 20 -6.80 5.56 2.82
N ALA A 21 -6.89 6.22 3.97
CA ALA A 21 -8.04 6.10 4.85
C ALA A 21 -9.32 6.57 4.15
N GLU A 22 -9.24 7.69 3.44
CA GLU A 22 -10.39 8.24 2.72
C GLU A 22 -10.87 7.31 1.62
N GLU A 23 -9.96 6.79 0.81
CA GLU A 23 -10.32 5.91 -0.31
C GLU A 23 -10.80 4.54 0.12
N THR A 24 -10.30 4.04 1.25
CA THR A 24 -10.68 2.71 1.75
C THR A 24 -11.88 2.75 2.68
N GLY A 25 -12.22 3.93 3.20
CA GLY A 25 -13.30 4.06 4.19
C GLY A 25 -12.89 3.60 5.59
N LEU A 26 -11.60 3.38 5.82
CA LEU A 26 -11.07 2.93 7.10
C LEU A 26 -10.57 4.11 7.93
N SER A 27 -10.49 3.92 9.25
CA SER A 27 -9.90 4.94 10.13
C SER A 27 -8.39 4.98 9.94
N HIS A 28 -7.75 6.09 10.35
CA HIS A 28 -6.30 6.22 10.29
C HIS A 28 -5.61 5.13 11.09
N SER A 29 -6.13 4.79 12.27
CA SER A 29 -5.51 3.74 13.07
C SER A 29 -5.65 2.36 12.43
N SER A 30 -6.76 2.08 11.75
CA SER A 30 -6.92 0.82 11.03
C SER A 30 -5.94 0.70 9.88
N VAL A 31 -5.79 1.78 9.10
CA VAL A 31 -4.82 1.81 8.00
C VAL A 31 -3.39 1.62 8.53
N SER A 32 -3.03 2.34 9.58
CA SER A 32 -1.70 2.23 10.19
C SER A 32 -1.41 0.82 10.67
N ARG A 33 -2.41 0.15 11.25
CA ARG A 33 -2.27 -1.21 11.75
C ARG A 33 -1.99 -2.21 10.63
N VAL A 34 -2.56 -1.98 9.45
CA VAL A 34 -2.32 -2.84 8.28
C VAL A 34 -0.99 -2.51 7.62
N ILE A 35 -0.64 -1.22 7.52
CA ILE A 35 0.56 -0.77 6.83
C ILE A 35 1.84 -1.12 7.59
N THR A 36 1.82 -1.07 8.92
CA THR A 36 3.02 -1.31 9.73
C THR A 36 3.69 -2.65 9.41
N PRO A 37 2.98 -3.79 9.39
CA PRO A 37 3.62 -5.05 9.02
C PRO A 37 4.17 -5.05 7.59
N LEU A 38 3.54 -4.32 6.68
CA LEU A 38 4.01 -4.22 5.30
C LEU A 38 5.32 -3.44 5.21
N ILE A 39 5.48 -2.41 6.04
CA ILE A 39 6.73 -1.67 6.13
C ILE A 39 7.83 -2.57 6.71
N GLU A 40 7.50 -3.29 7.77
CA GLU A 40 8.46 -4.17 8.43
C GLU A 40 8.95 -5.30 7.51
N SER A 41 8.10 -5.76 6.62
CA SER A 41 8.47 -6.82 5.66
C SER A 41 9.10 -6.29 4.37
N GLY A 42 9.24 -4.97 4.24
CA GLY A 42 9.89 -4.36 3.09
C GLY A 42 9.00 -4.23 1.85
N ILE A 43 7.71 -4.54 1.99
CA ILE A 43 6.76 -4.42 0.87
C ILE A 43 6.36 -2.97 0.63
N VAL A 44 6.26 -2.19 1.70
CA VAL A 44 5.93 -0.76 1.64
C VAL A 44 7.11 0.04 2.14
N ILE A 45 7.43 1.13 1.44
CA ILE A 45 8.45 2.10 1.85
C ILE A 45 7.72 3.30 2.45
N GLU A 46 8.11 3.68 3.65
CA GLU A 46 7.63 4.89 4.29
C GLU A 46 8.65 5.99 4.08
N LYS A 47 8.22 7.13 3.53
CA LYS A 47 9.10 8.28 3.30
C LYS A 47 8.52 9.50 4.01
N PRO A 48 9.31 10.18 4.84
CA PRO A 48 8.85 11.42 5.45
C PRO A 48 8.83 12.54 4.41
N LEU A 49 7.80 13.38 4.50
CA LEU A 49 7.69 14.59 3.71
C LEU A 49 7.57 15.75 4.69
N GLY A 50 8.71 16.36 5.01
CA GLY A 50 8.78 17.35 6.07
C GLY A 50 8.81 16.70 7.45
N LYS A 51 8.35 17.41 8.47
CA LYS A 51 8.48 16.95 9.86
C LYS A 51 7.29 16.14 10.37
N GLN A 52 6.12 16.27 9.75
CA GLN A 52 4.90 15.68 10.28
C GLN A 52 4.13 14.84 9.29
N ILE A 53 4.51 14.85 8.03
CA ILE A 53 3.80 14.13 6.99
C ILE A 53 4.61 12.93 6.54
N ARG A 54 3.94 11.79 6.42
CA ARG A 54 4.56 10.56 5.93
C ARG A 54 3.85 10.10 4.68
N THR A 55 4.63 9.61 3.72
CA THR A 55 4.06 9.02 2.51
C THR A 55 4.42 7.55 2.45
N PHE A 56 3.61 6.79 1.76
CA PHE A 56 3.76 5.34 1.62
C PHE A 56 3.72 4.97 0.16
N GLN A 57 4.60 4.07 -0.23
CA GLN A 57 4.70 3.62 -1.61
C GLN A 57 5.12 2.16 -1.63
N LEU A 58 4.59 1.38 -2.58
CA LEU A 58 5.02 0.01 -2.74
C LEU A 58 6.49 -0.03 -3.15
N ASN A 59 7.23 -0.97 -2.56
CA ASN A 59 8.63 -1.18 -2.89
C ASN A 59 8.72 -2.11 -4.10
N MET A 60 8.79 -1.53 -5.29
CA MET A 60 8.81 -2.30 -6.54
C MET A 60 10.10 -3.11 -6.74
N GLU A 61 11.12 -2.85 -5.93
CA GLU A 61 12.35 -3.63 -5.97
C GLU A 61 12.24 -4.91 -5.14
N SER A 62 11.24 -5.00 -4.27
CA SER A 62 11.01 -6.19 -3.46
C SER A 62 10.38 -7.28 -4.30
N GLU A 63 10.98 -8.46 -4.27
CA GLU A 63 10.41 -9.63 -4.96
C GLU A 63 9.02 -9.96 -4.42
N ALA A 64 8.84 -9.88 -3.10
CA ALA A 64 7.55 -10.14 -2.47
C ALA A 64 6.48 -9.18 -3.00
N THR A 65 6.81 -7.90 -3.17
CA THR A 65 5.89 -6.91 -3.72
C THR A 65 5.46 -7.30 -5.14
N ARG A 66 6.42 -7.67 -5.97
CA ARG A 66 6.13 -8.03 -7.37
C ARG A 66 5.28 -9.29 -7.45
N LEU A 67 5.51 -10.26 -6.58
CA LEU A 67 4.70 -11.48 -6.52
C LEU A 67 3.26 -11.17 -6.11
N ILE A 68 3.08 -10.28 -5.14
CA ILE A 68 1.76 -9.88 -4.69
C ILE A 68 1.00 -9.18 -5.81
N ILE A 69 1.65 -8.26 -6.52
CA ILE A 69 1.04 -7.55 -7.64
C ILE A 69 0.65 -8.52 -8.76
N ASP A 70 1.54 -9.44 -9.10
CA ASP A 70 1.29 -10.43 -10.12
C ASP A 70 0.09 -11.30 -9.76
N PHE A 71 0.04 -11.76 -8.52
CA PHE A 71 -1.08 -12.57 -8.01
C PHE A 71 -2.39 -11.80 -8.07
N TYR A 72 -2.38 -10.54 -7.65
CA TYR A 72 -3.56 -9.68 -7.69
C TYR A 72 -4.08 -9.52 -9.12
N ASN A 73 -3.17 -9.26 -10.05
CA ASN A 73 -3.56 -9.09 -11.46
C ASN A 73 -4.14 -10.36 -12.06
N ARG A 74 -3.59 -11.51 -11.71
CA ARG A 74 -4.10 -12.79 -12.19
C ARG A 74 -5.49 -13.08 -11.65
N ILE A 75 -5.72 -12.79 -10.40
CA ILE A 75 -7.05 -12.98 -9.78
C ILE A 75 -8.07 -12.08 -10.46
N ASN A 76 -7.72 -10.82 -10.72
CA ASN A 76 -8.62 -9.90 -11.39
C ASN A 76 -9.00 -10.39 -12.79
N GLN A 77 -8.04 -10.94 -13.54
CA GLN A 77 -8.33 -11.49 -14.85
C GLN A 77 -9.26 -12.69 -14.78
N MET A 78 -9.13 -13.50 -13.75
CA MET A 78 -9.98 -14.67 -13.57
C MET A 78 -11.42 -14.30 -13.21
N LEU A 79 -11.62 -13.16 -12.55
CA LEU A 79 -12.93 -12.71 -12.10
C LEU A 79 -13.66 -11.87 -13.16
N GLU A 80 -12.95 -11.46 -14.18
CA GLU A 80 -13.57 -10.78 -15.33
C GLU A 80 -14.13 -11.81 -16.30
#